data_21f260ad8553cf504a3b2091ff38d3cb
#
_entry.id   21f260ad8553cf504a3b2091ff38d3cb
#
_cell.length_a   1.000
_cell.length_b   1.000
_cell.length_c   1.000
_cell.angle_alpha   90.00
_cell.angle_beta   90.00
_cell.angle_gamma   90.00
#
_symmetry.space_group_name_H-M   'P 1'
#
loop_
_entity.id
_entity.type
_entity.pdbx_description
1 polymer ?
#
loop_
_entity_poly.entity_id
_entity_poly.type
_entity_poly.pdbx_seq_one_letter_code
_entity_poly.pdbx_strand_id
1 'polypeptide(L)'
;DSRRVQKVQEYINLHYQEEIRLGQLASMVGMTDVSFSRFFKLRTGKNLSDYIIDIRLGFASRLLVDSTMSIAEICYECGFNNLSNFNRIFKKKKDCSPKEFRENYRKKKKLI
;
A
#
# COMPACT_ATOMS: atom_id res chain seq x y z
N ASP A 1 4.47 -19.46 -10.58
CA ASP A 1 5.89 -19.58 -10.24
C ASP A 1 6.46 -18.24 -9.76
N SER A 2 7.70 -18.23 -9.35
CA SER A 2 8.32 -17.04 -8.76
C SER A 2 8.47 -15.87 -9.73
N ARG A 3 8.62 -16.13 -11.02
CA ARG A 3 8.71 -15.07 -12.05
C ARG A 3 7.40 -14.31 -12.20
N ARG A 4 6.28 -15.03 -12.17
CA ARG A 4 4.95 -14.41 -12.28
C ARG A 4 4.68 -13.51 -11.10
N VAL A 5 4.98 -13.98 -9.88
CA VAL A 5 4.81 -13.18 -8.66
C VAL A 5 5.70 -11.95 -8.74
N GLN A 6 6.97 -12.12 -9.07
CA GLN A 6 7.92 -11.02 -9.16
C GLN A 6 7.46 -9.95 -10.15
N LYS A 7 6.99 -10.36 -11.31
CA LYS A 7 6.48 -9.44 -12.34
C LYS A 7 5.31 -8.59 -11.83
N VAL A 8 4.38 -9.23 -11.12
CA VAL A 8 3.23 -8.54 -10.54
C VAL A 8 3.67 -7.59 -9.43
N GLN A 9 4.55 -8.03 -8.55
CA GLN A 9 5.07 -7.20 -7.46
C GLN A 9 5.79 -5.95 -7.99
N GLU A 10 6.61 -6.11 -9.01
CA GLU A 10 7.30 -4.98 -9.65
C GLU A 10 6.31 -4.00 -10.26
N TYR A 11 5.28 -4.49 -10.93
CA TYR A 11 4.23 -3.65 -11.50
C TYR A 11 3.52 -2.85 -10.40
N ILE A 12 3.14 -3.50 -9.32
CA ILE A 12 2.46 -2.84 -8.20
C ILE A 12 3.34 -1.75 -7.58
N ASN A 13 4.62 -2.04 -7.38
CA ASN A 13 5.56 -1.06 -6.81
C ASN A 13 5.71 0.17 -7.70
N LEU A 14 5.65 0.01 -9.00
CA LEU A 14 5.75 1.13 -9.95
C LEU A 14 4.44 1.90 -10.12
N HIS A 15 3.31 1.26 -9.89
CA HIS A 15 1.99 1.82 -10.21
C HIS A 15 1.02 1.90 -9.01
N TYR A 16 1.52 1.77 -7.78
CA TYR A 16 0.66 1.73 -6.59
C TYR A 16 -0.20 2.99 -6.42
N GLN A 17 0.20 4.10 -7.00
CA GLN A 17 -0.53 5.37 -6.93
C GLN A 17 -1.76 5.39 -7.84
N GLU A 18 -1.84 4.47 -8.79
CA GLU A 18 -2.91 4.36 -9.78
C GLU A 18 -3.92 3.31 -9.37
N GLU A 19 -5.06 3.30 -10.04
CA GLU A 19 -6.01 2.21 -9.90
C GLU A 19 -5.42 0.94 -10.53
N ILE A 20 -5.37 -0.14 -9.77
CA ILE A 20 -4.88 -1.43 -10.23
C ILE A 20 -6.01 -2.45 -10.15
N ARG A 21 -6.30 -3.08 -11.28
CA ARG A 21 -7.38 -4.07 -11.39
C ARG A 21 -6.84 -5.49 -11.46
N LEU A 22 -7.53 -6.39 -10.78
CA LEU A 22 -7.17 -7.81 -10.76
C LEU A 22 -7.01 -8.39 -12.16
N GLY A 23 -7.98 -8.12 -13.04
CA GLY A 23 -7.98 -8.64 -14.42
C GLY A 23 -6.77 -8.18 -15.22
N GLN A 24 -6.32 -6.97 -14.98
CA GLN A 24 -5.14 -6.42 -15.63
C GLN A 24 -3.88 -7.22 -15.25
N LEU A 25 -3.72 -7.51 -13.98
CA LEU A 25 -2.56 -8.28 -13.49
C LEU A 25 -2.64 -9.74 -13.92
N ALA A 26 -3.83 -10.32 -13.88
CA ALA A 26 -4.05 -11.69 -14.33
C ALA A 26 -3.65 -11.84 -15.80
N SER A 27 -4.10 -10.90 -16.66
CA SER A 27 -3.73 -10.87 -18.08
C SER A 27 -2.22 -10.76 -18.29
N MET A 28 -1.56 -9.95 -17.50
CA MET A 28 -0.10 -9.77 -17.58
C MET A 28 0.67 -11.07 -17.45
N VAL A 29 0.17 -12.00 -16.65
CA VAL A 29 0.84 -13.27 -16.39
C VAL A 29 0.12 -14.46 -17.03
N GLY A 30 -0.83 -14.19 -17.94
CA GLY A 30 -1.51 -15.24 -18.72
C GLY A 30 -2.42 -16.13 -17.89
N MET A 31 -3.07 -15.57 -16.88
CA MET A 31 -3.96 -16.32 -15.97
C MET A 31 -5.39 -15.76 -16.02
N THR A 32 -6.37 -16.61 -15.72
CA THR A 32 -7.73 -16.15 -15.46
C THR A 32 -7.78 -15.41 -14.14
N ASP A 33 -8.82 -14.59 -13.94
CA ASP A 33 -8.99 -13.82 -12.71
C ASP A 33 -9.04 -14.76 -11.48
N VAL A 34 -9.78 -15.85 -11.58
CA VAL A 34 -9.93 -16.80 -10.46
C VAL A 34 -8.60 -17.49 -10.14
N SER A 35 -7.91 -17.97 -11.16
CA SER A 35 -6.61 -18.64 -10.99
C SER A 35 -5.57 -17.68 -10.42
N PHE A 36 -5.53 -16.46 -10.92
CA PHE A 36 -4.61 -15.45 -10.45
C PHE A 36 -4.86 -15.11 -8.98
N SER A 37 -6.13 -14.90 -8.61
CA SER A 37 -6.51 -14.56 -7.23
C SER A 37 -6.01 -15.61 -6.23
N ARG A 38 -6.21 -16.90 -6.55
CA ARG A 38 -5.72 -18.01 -5.72
C ARG A 38 -4.20 -18.07 -5.66
N PHE A 39 -3.59 -17.94 -6.82
CA PHE A 39 -2.13 -17.97 -6.99
C PHE A 39 -1.46 -16.87 -6.18
N PHE A 40 -1.98 -15.64 -6.30
CA PHE A 40 -1.41 -14.49 -5.63
C PHE A 40 -1.51 -14.63 -4.10
N LYS A 41 -2.68 -15.02 -3.60
CA LYS A 41 -2.88 -15.21 -2.17
C LYS A 41 -2.00 -16.33 -1.61
N LEU A 42 -1.85 -17.42 -2.36
CA LEU A 42 -1.01 -18.53 -1.95
C LEU A 42 0.46 -18.12 -1.86
N ARG A 43 0.93 -17.33 -2.81
CA ARG A 43 2.34 -16.92 -2.88
C ARG A 43 2.70 -15.76 -1.94
N THR A 44 1.78 -14.83 -1.71
CA THR A 44 2.05 -13.62 -0.90
C THR A 44 1.46 -13.68 0.50
N GLY A 45 0.52 -14.59 0.73
CA GLY A 45 -0.20 -14.68 2.00
C GLY A 45 -1.33 -13.67 2.13
N LYS A 46 -1.56 -12.82 1.12
CA LYS A 46 -2.57 -11.75 1.15
C LYS A 46 -3.34 -11.72 -0.16
N ASN A 47 -4.62 -11.31 -0.09
CA ASN A 47 -5.32 -11.02 -1.33
C ASN A 47 -4.74 -9.73 -1.96
N LEU A 48 -5.08 -9.50 -3.22
CA LEU A 48 -4.52 -8.38 -3.97
C LEU A 48 -4.84 -7.02 -3.33
N SER A 49 -6.08 -6.81 -2.89
CA SER A 49 -6.49 -5.55 -2.27
C SER A 49 -5.67 -5.23 -1.03
N ASP A 50 -5.51 -6.19 -0.14
CA ASP A 50 -4.73 -6.02 1.09
C ASP A 50 -3.25 -5.80 0.78
N TYR A 51 -2.73 -6.49 -0.22
CA TYR A 51 -1.35 -6.32 -0.63
C TYR A 51 -1.08 -4.89 -1.11
N ILE A 52 -1.96 -4.37 -1.97
CA ILE A 52 -1.83 -3.00 -2.50
C ILE A 52 -1.96 -1.97 -1.37
N ILE A 53 -2.92 -2.16 -0.46
CA ILE A 53 -3.08 -1.29 0.70
C ILE A 53 -1.81 -1.24 1.54
N ASP A 54 -1.20 -2.39 1.80
CA ASP A 54 0.04 -2.45 2.59
C ASP A 54 1.19 -1.73 1.89
N ILE A 55 1.31 -1.85 0.57
CA ILE A 55 2.30 -1.11 -0.21
C ILE A 55 2.06 0.41 -0.07
N ARG A 56 0.83 0.85 -0.27
CA ARG A 56 0.46 2.27 -0.15
C ARG A 56 0.73 2.82 1.25
N LEU A 57 0.40 2.06 2.28
CA LEU A 57 0.66 2.46 3.67
C LEU A 57 2.14 2.53 3.98
N GLY A 58 2.95 1.66 3.40
CA GLY A 58 4.40 1.70 3.54
C GLY A 58 4.98 3.00 2.99
N PHE A 59 4.56 3.41 1.80
CA PHE A 59 4.98 4.68 1.22
C PHE A 59 4.44 5.87 2.01
N ALA A 60 3.19 5.80 2.48
CA ALA A 60 2.60 6.85 3.30
C ALA A 60 3.39 7.03 4.61
N SER A 61 3.74 5.94 5.26
CA SER A 61 4.53 5.96 6.50
C SER A 61 5.88 6.65 6.28
N ARG A 62 6.53 6.37 5.16
CA ARG A 62 7.80 7.01 4.81
C ARG A 62 7.64 8.51 4.59
N LEU A 63 6.59 8.93 3.87
CA LEU A 63 6.32 10.35 3.65
C LEU A 63 5.97 11.08 4.95
N LEU A 64 5.31 10.41 5.88
CA LEU A 64 4.99 11.00 7.19
C LEU A 64 6.25 11.37 7.96
N VAL A 65 7.31 10.57 7.87
CA VAL A 65 8.55 10.83 8.59
C VAL A 65 9.56 11.65 7.80
N ASP A 66 9.58 11.51 6.47
CA ASP A 66 10.60 12.12 5.61
C ASP A 66 10.17 13.43 4.93
N SER A 67 8.91 13.83 5.07
CA SER A 67 8.42 15.04 4.42
C SER A 67 7.58 15.91 5.35
N THR A 68 7.28 17.13 4.91
CA THR A 68 6.37 18.04 5.58
C THR A 68 4.99 18.10 4.89
N MET A 69 4.73 17.18 3.99
CA MET A 69 3.43 17.10 3.30
C MET A 69 2.30 16.94 4.31
N SER A 70 1.16 17.53 4.02
CA SER A 70 -0.04 17.36 4.86
C SER A 70 -0.53 15.92 4.80
N ILE A 71 -1.30 15.50 5.79
CA ILE A 71 -1.89 14.16 5.83
C ILE A 71 -2.75 13.94 4.58
N ALA A 72 -3.54 14.95 4.18
CA ALA A 72 -4.38 14.86 2.98
C ALA A 72 -3.53 14.67 1.71
N GLU A 73 -2.46 15.44 1.57
CA GLU A 73 -1.54 15.31 0.43
C GLU A 73 -0.93 13.91 0.35
N ILE A 74 -0.48 13.38 1.48
CA ILE A 74 0.10 12.03 1.56
C ILE A 74 -0.95 10.99 1.15
N CYS A 75 -2.17 11.14 1.66
CA CYS A 75 -3.29 10.25 1.32
C CYS A 75 -3.44 10.09 -0.21
N TYR A 76 -3.58 11.21 -0.90
CA TYR A 76 -3.80 11.22 -2.34
C TYR A 76 -2.55 10.84 -3.13
N GLU A 77 -1.38 11.27 -2.69
CA GLU A 77 -0.10 10.92 -3.32
C GLU A 77 0.12 9.41 -3.31
N CYS A 78 -0.31 8.73 -2.26
CA CYS A 78 -0.10 7.29 -2.14
C CYS A 78 -1.20 6.44 -2.78
N GLY A 79 -2.16 7.07 -3.46
CA GLY A 79 -3.17 6.35 -4.23
C GLY A 79 -4.49 6.12 -3.52
N PHE A 80 -4.68 6.67 -2.31
CA PHE A 80 -5.98 6.66 -1.65
C PHE A 80 -6.84 7.78 -2.22
N ASN A 81 -8.14 7.55 -2.32
CA ASN A 81 -9.06 8.53 -2.89
C ASN A 81 -10.03 9.14 -1.87
N ASN A 82 -9.87 8.79 -0.60
CA ASN A 82 -10.76 9.25 0.47
C ASN A 82 -9.97 9.38 1.76
N LEU A 83 -9.88 10.60 2.29
CA LEU A 83 -9.09 10.89 3.49
C LEU A 83 -9.61 10.16 4.73
N SER A 84 -10.92 10.14 4.93
CA SER A 84 -11.53 9.45 6.08
C SER A 84 -11.21 7.96 6.05
N ASN A 85 -11.31 7.36 4.87
CA ASN A 85 -11.01 5.95 4.69
C ASN A 85 -9.52 5.67 4.92
N PHE A 86 -8.65 6.53 4.40
CA PHE A 86 -7.21 6.44 4.63
C PHE A 86 -6.88 6.46 6.13
N ASN A 87 -7.43 7.43 6.85
CA ASN A 87 -7.20 7.55 8.30
C ASN A 87 -7.65 6.30 9.04
N ARG A 88 -8.82 5.77 8.69
CA ARG A 88 -9.39 4.56 9.31
C ARG A 88 -8.51 3.34 9.04
N ILE A 89 -8.10 3.14 7.79
CA ILE A 89 -7.27 2.00 7.39
C ILE A 89 -5.88 2.11 8.04
N PHE A 90 -5.29 3.30 8.03
CA PHE A 90 -3.98 3.53 8.64
C PHE A 90 -4.00 3.17 10.13
N LYS A 91 -5.01 3.68 10.85
CA LYS A 91 -5.14 3.41 12.29
C LYS A 91 -5.33 1.92 12.57
N LYS A 92 -6.13 1.24 11.75
CA LYS A 92 -6.34 -0.20 11.89
C LYS A 92 -5.06 -0.99 11.70
N LYS A 93 -4.24 -0.63 10.72
CA LYS A 93 -3.02 -1.36 10.38
C LYS A 93 -1.81 -0.98 11.24
N LYS A 94 -1.72 0.28 11.67
CA LYS A 94 -0.55 0.83 12.37
C LYS A 94 -0.80 1.12 13.85
N ASP A 95 -2.02 0.90 14.35
CA ASP A 95 -2.45 1.11 15.73
C ASP A 95 -2.42 2.58 16.18
N CYS A 96 -2.25 3.51 15.26
CA CYS A 96 -2.33 4.95 15.52
C CYS A 96 -2.71 5.68 14.24
N SER A 97 -3.19 6.92 14.38
CA SER A 97 -3.54 7.75 13.23
C SER A 97 -2.26 8.21 12.50
N PRO A 98 -2.37 8.64 11.22
CA PRO A 98 -1.21 9.24 10.54
C PRO A 98 -0.59 10.40 11.30
N LYS A 99 -1.42 11.26 11.90
CA LYS A 99 -0.96 12.39 12.69
C LYS A 99 -0.16 11.92 13.91
N GLU A 100 -0.70 10.97 14.66
CA GLU A 100 -0.03 10.38 15.81
C GLU A 100 1.29 9.70 15.43
N PHE A 101 1.28 8.99 14.31
CA PHE A 101 2.47 8.32 13.78
C PHE A 101 3.59 9.34 13.53
N ARG A 102 3.27 10.45 12.85
CA ARG A 102 4.23 11.53 12.59
C ARG A 102 4.74 12.16 13.89
N GLU A 103 3.85 12.45 14.82
CA GLU A 103 4.20 13.05 16.11
C GLU A 103 5.08 12.13 16.95
N ASN A 104 4.75 10.85 16.99
CA ASN A 104 5.53 9.84 17.72
C ASN A 104 6.95 9.73 17.16
N TYR A 105 7.09 9.77 15.85
CA TYR A 105 8.39 9.77 15.20
C TYR A 105 9.21 11.01 15.59
N ARG A 106 8.59 12.18 15.55
CA ARG A 106 9.26 13.45 15.91
C ARG A 106 9.72 13.45 17.37
N LYS A 107 8.91 12.90 18.28
CA LYS A 107 9.28 12.76 19.69
C LYS A 107 10.50 11.86 19.87
N LYS A 108 10.53 10.71 19.21
CA LYS A 108 11.67 9.79 19.24
C LYS A 108 12.94 10.46 18.73
N LYS A 109 12.84 11.23 17.67
CA LYS A 109 13.97 11.94 17.07
C LYS A 109 14.54 12.99 18.03
N LYS A 110 13.68 13.66 18.80
CA LYS A 110 14.11 14.66 19.80
C LYS A 110 14.84 14.05 20.98
N LEU A 111 14.60 12.80 21.28
CA LEU A 111 15.25 12.09 22.40
C LEU A 111 16.66 11.60 22.06
N ILE A 112 17.03 11.63 20.80
CA ILE A 112 18.35 11.27 20.32
C ILE A 112 19.21 12.53 20.18
#